data_a392b7c063332a2b90e95d2df48e9ccc
#
_entry.id   a392b7c063332a2b90e95d2df48e9ccc
#
_cell.length_a   1.000
_cell.length_b   1.000
_cell.length_c   1.000
_cell.angle_alpha   90.00
_cell.angle_beta   90.00
_cell.angle_gamma   90.00
#
_symmetry.space_group_name_H-M   'P 1'
#
loop_
_entity.id
_entity.type
_entity.pdbx_description
1 polymer ?
#
loop_
_entity_poly.entity_id
_entity_poly.type
_entity_poly.pdbx_seq_one_letter_code
_entity_poly.pdbx_strand_id
1 'polypeptide(L)'
;MYNAFFGFTESPFNLSPDPAFFYRSEQHEEALANLVYGVTARKGFIVLSGEVGTGKTTMLECLRDYLESQYIEFAFIFNSRINSDQFFEMIAYDLNLPCERTSKTDVLFALNELLVQQAQEGRTVVLIVDEAHNLEWDVLEEIRLLGNLENRGGKLLQIILAGQPELDRKLDAPNLRQLKQRIVLRCNLEPFSASDASHYINTRMALAGQPEQKVFSDEMITEIQSRSQGIPRVINALCDNLLLSAFAAEQRVCTREMLDEICKDMRLDYPGNRRFRLRTADENFERERANYQA
;
A
#
# COMPACT_ATOMS: atom_id res chain seq x y z
N MET A 1 4.42 22.15 15.81
CA MET A 1 5.08 22.72 17.00
C MET A 1 6.56 23.01 16.67
N TYR A 2 7.36 22.06 16.27
CA TYR A 2 8.78 22.21 15.93
C TYR A 2 9.08 22.85 14.55
N ASN A 3 8.09 22.94 13.65
CA ASN A 3 8.29 23.41 12.27
C ASN A 3 8.98 24.78 12.21
N ALA A 4 8.42 25.79 12.90
CA ALA A 4 8.98 27.13 12.92
C ALA A 4 10.41 27.18 13.53
N PHE A 5 10.70 26.30 14.50
CA PHE A 5 12.02 26.19 15.10
C PHE A 5 13.07 25.72 14.11
N PHE A 6 12.76 24.75 13.25
CA PHE A 6 13.69 24.25 12.23
C PHE A 6 13.57 24.97 10.87
N GLY A 7 12.60 25.88 10.70
CA GLY A 7 12.38 26.58 9.43
C GLY A 7 11.54 25.79 8.41
N PHE A 8 10.78 24.80 8.86
CA PHE A 8 9.84 24.07 8.01
C PHE A 8 8.52 24.83 7.85
N THR A 9 7.95 24.78 6.66
CA THR A 9 6.60 25.27 6.34
C THR A 9 5.52 24.28 6.76
N GLU A 10 5.86 22.99 6.72
CA GLU A 10 5.00 21.88 7.13
C GLU A 10 5.81 20.75 7.78
N SER A 11 5.13 19.73 8.33
CA SER A 11 5.82 18.62 9.00
C SER A 11 6.42 17.65 7.98
N PRO A 12 7.77 17.50 7.93
CA PRO A 12 8.42 16.69 6.92
C PRO A 12 8.12 15.19 7.03
N PHE A 13 7.82 14.69 8.23
CA PHE A 13 7.66 13.25 8.53
C PHE A 13 6.26 12.88 9.01
N ASN A 14 5.22 13.48 8.41
CA ASN A 14 3.85 13.10 8.67
C ASN A 14 3.63 11.61 8.35
N LEU A 15 2.85 10.92 9.20
CA LEU A 15 2.55 9.49 9.06
C LEU A 15 1.38 9.21 8.11
N SER A 16 0.55 10.21 7.83
CA SER A 16 -0.54 10.08 6.86
C SER A 16 0.02 9.93 5.44
N PRO A 17 -0.57 9.05 4.62
CA PRO A 17 -0.24 8.99 3.20
C PRO A 17 -0.42 10.36 2.54
N ASP A 18 0.60 10.82 1.81
CA ASP A 18 0.58 12.08 1.10
C ASP A 18 1.37 11.93 -0.20
N PRO A 19 0.70 11.95 -1.36
CA PRO A 19 1.35 11.86 -2.66
C PRO A 19 2.38 12.98 -2.92
N ALA A 20 2.21 14.17 -2.32
CA ALA A 20 3.17 15.28 -2.47
C ALA A 20 4.54 14.96 -1.87
N PHE A 21 4.58 14.10 -0.84
CA PHE A 21 5.79 13.61 -0.20
C PHE A 21 6.21 12.22 -0.70
N PHE A 22 5.64 11.75 -1.78
CA PHE A 22 5.99 10.44 -2.33
C PHE A 22 7.41 10.45 -2.92
N TYR A 23 8.31 9.75 -2.25
CA TYR A 23 9.67 9.57 -2.74
C TYR A 23 9.71 8.47 -3.80
N ARG A 24 10.13 8.84 -5.00
CA ARG A 24 10.22 7.96 -6.16
C ARG A 24 11.59 7.29 -6.23
N SER A 25 11.81 6.25 -5.40
CA SER A 25 12.95 5.36 -5.66
C SER A 25 12.75 4.61 -6.97
N GLU A 26 13.81 4.08 -7.55
CA GLU A 26 13.73 3.27 -8.79
C GLU A 26 12.67 2.17 -8.70
N GLN A 27 12.63 1.46 -7.55
CA GLN A 27 11.63 0.42 -7.29
C GLN A 27 10.19 0.96 -7.24
N HIS A 28 9.98 2.13 -6.63
CA HIS A 28 8.64 2.74 -6.57
C HIS A 28 8.19 3.25 -7.94
N GLU A 29 9.10 3.80 -8.73
CA GLU A 29 8.80 4.21 -10.12
C GLU A 29 8.47 3.01 -11.00
N GLU A 30 9.24 1.93 -10.90
CA GLU A 30 8.98 0.69 -11.62
C GLU A 30 7.61 0.08 -11.21
N ALA A 31 7.33 0.02 -9.91
CA ALA A 31 6.07 -0.52 -9.42
C ALA A 31 4.86 0.31 -9.91
N LEU A 32 4.94 1.64 -9.85
CA LEU A 32 3.88 2.52 -10.36
C LEU A 32 3.71 2.37 -11.87
N ALA A 33 4.80 2.33 -12.62
CA ALA A 33 4.78 2.11 -14.07
C ALA A 33 4.13 0.77 -14.42
N ASN A 34 4.43 -0.29 -13.68
CA ASN A 34 3.83 -1.61 -13.86
C ASN A 34 2.33 -1.62 -13.54
N LEU A 35 1.88 -0.91 -12.49
CA LEU A 35 0.45 -0.75 -12.18
C LEU A 35 -0.27 -0.01 -13.30
N VAL A 36 0.25 1.13 -13.75
CA VAL A 36 -0.30 1.91 -14.84
C VAL A 36 -0.33 1.11 -16.15
N TYR A 37 0.78 0.43 -16.48
CA TYR A 37 0.84 -0.44 -17.65
C TYR A 37 -0.19 -1.58 -17.57
N GLY A 38 -0.32 -2.23 -16.42
CA GLY A 38 -1.27 -3.31 -16.22
C GLY A 38 -2.72 -2.87 -16.46
N VAL A 39 -3.08 -1.67 -16.01
CA VAL A 39 -4.39 -1.07 -16.25
C VAL A 39 -4.58 -0.71 -17.72
N THR A 40 -3.66 0.07 -18.29
CA THR A 40 -3.80 0.60 -19.66
C THR A 40 -3.72 -0.50 -20.73
N ALA A 41 -2.87 -1.51 -20.51
CA ALA A 41 -2.72 -2.68 -21.38
C ALA A 41 -3.73 -3.81 -21.09
N ARG A 42 -4.71 -3.56 -20.20
CA ARG A 42 -5.82 -4.49 -19.87
C ARG A 42 -5.36 -5.89 -19.48
N LYS A 43 -4.38 -5.97 -18.57
CA LYS A 43 -3.76 -7.24 -18.17
C LYS A 43 -4.62 -8.08 -17.22
N GLY A 44 -5.68 -7.53 -16.64
CA GLY A 44 -6.58 -8.22 -15.72
C GLY A 44 -6.10 -8.15 -14.28
N PHE A 45 -5.37 -9.15 -13.78
CA PHE A 45 -4.96 -9.21 -12.39
C PHE A 45 -3.52 -8.72 -12.16
N ILE A 46 -3.39 -7.82 -11.18
CA ILE A 46 -2.12 -7.25 -10.72
C ILE A 46 -2.04 -7.41 -9.21
N VAL A 47 -0.89 -7.79 -8.69
CA VAL A 47 -0.63 -7.87 -7.24
C VAL A 47 0.45 -6.87 -6.86
N LEU A 48 0.19 -6.08 -5.82
CA LEU A 48 1.14 -5.20 -5.15
C LEU A 48 1.38 -5.73 -3.74
N SER A 49 2.55 -6.30 -3.49
CA SER A 49 2.91 -6.83 -2.17
C SER A 49 4.05 -6.03 -1.54
N GLY A 50 4.22 -6.16 -0.24
CA GLY A 50 5.30 -5.55 0.52
C GLY A 50 4.99 -5.49 2.01
N GLU A 51 6.02 -5.34 2.82
CA GLU A 51 5.91 -5.26 4.28
C GLU A 51 5.03 -4.07 4.73
N VAL A 52 4.57 -4.11 5.98
CA VAL A 52 3.82 -2.99 6.59
C VAL A 52 4.69 -1.72 6.56
N GLY A 53 4.12 -0.63 6.06
CA GLY A 53 4.80 0.68 6.06
C GLY A 53 5.80 0.89 4.93
N THR A 54 5.86 0.03 3.90
CA THR A 54 6.70 0.21 2.71
C THR A 54 6.13 1.19 1.68
N GLY A 55 4.94 1.75 1.90
CA GLY A 55 4.37 2.77 1.02
C GLY A 55 3.30 2.26 0.05
N LYS A 56 2.77 1.02 0.20
CA LYS A 56 1.72 0.47 -0.67
C LYS A 56 0.51 1.39 -0.81
N THR A 57 -0.06 1.84 0.31
CA THR A 57 -1.23 2.74 0.29
C THR A 57 -0.91 4.07 -0.39
N THR A 58 0.27 4.65 -0.16
CA THR A 58 0.70 5.87 -0.87
C THR A 58 0.86 5.62 -2.37
N MET A 59 1.36 4.45 -2.77
CA MET A 59 1.43 4.03 -4.18
C MET A 59 0.04 3.92 -4.81
N LEU A 60 -0.93 3.36 -4.08
CA LEU A 60 -2.32 3.27 -4.55
C LEU A 60 -2.97 4.65 -4.66
N GLU A 61 -2.66 5.59 -3.76
CA GLU A 61 -3.12 7.00 -3.90
C GLU A 61 -2.52 7.66 -5.15
N CYS A 62 -1.22 7.48 -5.41
CA CYS A 62 -0.62 7.98 -6.67
C CYS A 62 -1.27 7.35 -7.91
N LEU A 63 -1.64 6.08 -7.85
CA LEU A 63 -2.37 5.43 -8.94
C LEU A 63 -3.79 6.02 -9.08
N ARG A 64 -4.49 6.29 -7.97
CA ARG A 64 -5.81 6.94 -8.00
C ARG A 64 -5.74 8.30 -8.70
N ASP A 65 -4.78 9.15 -8.30
CA ASP A 65 -4.57 10.46 -8.95
C ASP A 65 -4.38 10.30 -10.46
N TYR A 66 -3.60 9.28 -10.88
CA TYR A 66 -3.44 8.97 -12.30
C TYR A 66 -4.77 8.54 -12.95
N LEU A 67 -5.52 7.61 -12.34
CA LEU A 67 -6.81 7.14 -12.88
C LEU A 67 -7.81 8.28 -13.03
N GLU A 68 -7.93 9.16 -12.03
CA GLU A 68 -8.77 10.35 -12.07
C GLU A 68 -8.36 11.30 -13.20
N SER A 69 -7.05 11.53 -13.37
CA SER A 69 -6.52 12.38 -14.46
C SER A 69 -6.82 11.84 -15.86
N GLN A 70 -6.99 10.53 -15.99
CA GLN A 70 -7.32 9.83 -17.24
C GLN A 70 -8.82 9.54 -17.39
N TYR A 71 -9.65 9.99 -16.46
CA TYR A 71 -11.10 9.72 -16.42
C TYR A 71 -11.42 8.22 -16.48
N ILE A 72 -10.60 7.40 -15.78
CA ILE A 72 -10.81 5.96 -15.65
C ILE A 72 -11.64 5.71 -14.39
N GLU A 73 -12.79 5.06 -14.55
CA GLU A 73 -13.65 4.66 -13.43
C GLU A 73 -12.98 3.60 -12.57
N PHE A 74 -13.07 3.75 -11.26
CA PHE A 74 -12.52 2.77 -10.33
C PHE A 74 -13.35 2.62 -9.05
N ALA A 75 -13.31 1.42 -8.45
CA ALA A 75 -13.73 1.18 -7.08
C ALA A 75 -12.51 0.95 -6.19
N PHE A 76 -12.52 1.49 -4.96
CA PHE A 76 -11.42 1.39 -4.00
C PHE A 76 -11.91 0.78 -2.68
N ILE A 77 -11.60 -0.50 -2.47
CA ILE A 77 -11.95 -1.25 -1.26
C ILE A 77 -10.81 -1.12 -0.25
N PHE A 78 -10.97 -0.25 0.75
CA PHE A 78 -9.97 0.01 1.79
C PHE A 78 -10.14 -0.86 3.04
N ASN A 79 -11.33 -1.43 3.26
CA ASN A 79 -11.60 -2.35 4.37
C ASN A 79 -11.86 -3.75 3.81
N SER A 80 -10.87 -4.62 3.93
CA SER A 80 -10.90 -5.98 3.39
C SER A 80 -11.36 -7.06 4.39
N ARG A 81 -11.80 -6.67 5.60
CA ARG A 81 -12.47 -7.58 6.55
C ARG A 81 -13.98 -7.56 6.35
N ILE A 82 -14.41 -8.02 5.18
CA ILE A 82 -15.78 -7.97 4.69
C ILE A 82 -16.19 -9.33 4.13
N ASN A 83 -17.48 -9.63 4.17
CA ASN A 83 -18.06 -10.78 3.49
C ASN A 83 -18.39 -10.47 2.02
N SER A 84 -18.84 -11.49 1.26
CA SER A 84 -19.17 -11.36 -0.16
C SER A 84 -20.23 -10.28 -0.44
N ASP A 85 -21.28 -10.19 0.35
CA ASP A 85 -22.37 -9.22 0.13
C ASP A 85 -21.84 -7.79 0.34
N GLN A 86 -21.12 -7.53 1.43
CA GLN A 86 -20.50 -6.24 1.72
C GLN A 86 -19.49 -5.85 0.64
N PHE A 87 -18.75 -6.81 0.09
CA PHE A 87 -17.82 -6.56 -1.00
C PHE A 87 -18.54 -6.02 -2.24
N PHE A 88 -19.66 -6.63 -2.63
CA PHE A 88 -20.46 -6.14 -3.76
C PHE A 88 -21.15 -4.82 -3.47
N GLU A 89 -21.63 -4.59 -2.24
CA GLU A 89 -22.18 -3.31 -1.82
C GLU A 89 -21.16 -2.16 -1.97
N MET A 90 -19.91 -2.39 -1.56
CA MET A 90 -18.84 -1.38 -1.70
C MET A 90 -18.53 -1.09 -3.17
N ILE A 91 -18.44 -2.11 -4.02
CA ILE A 91 -18.28 -1.93 -5.47
C ILE A 91 -19.43 -1.09 -6.05
N ALA A 92 -20.67 -1.42 -5.69
CA ALA A 92 -21.84 -0.71 -6.18
C ALA A 92 -21.85 0.75 -5.73
N TYR A 93 -21.42 1.02 -4.50
CA TYR A 93 -21.33 2.37 -3.96
C TYR A 93 -20.26 3.20 -4.70
N ASP A 94 -19.05 2.70 -4.81
CA ASP A 94 -17.92 3.44 -5.40
C ASP A 94 -18.11 3.71 -6.89
N LEU A 95 -18.68 2.75 -7.64
CA LEU A 95 -18.98 2.90 -9.06
C LEU A 95 -20.33 3.56 -9.33
N ASN A 96 -21.04 4.04 -8.31
CA ASN A 96 -22.39 4.64 -8.43
C ASN A 96 -23.34 3.79 -9.29
N LEU A 97 -23.31 2.45 -9.10
CA LEU A 97 -24.15 1.57 -9.92
C LEU A 97 -25.64 1.82 -9.66
N PRO A 98 -26.48 1.87 -10.71
CA PRO A 98 -27.91 2.08 -10.59
C PRO A 98 -28.63 0.80 -10.17
N CYS A 99 -28.40 0.35 -8.94
CA CYS A 99 -29.05 -0.81 -8.36
C CYS A 99 -29.60 -0.46 -6.97
N GLU A 100 -30.72 -1.11 -6.60
CA GLU A 100 -31.34 -0.92 -5.29
C GLU A 100 -30.52 -1.59 -4.15
N ARG A 101 -29.37 -2.14 -4.45
CA ARG A 101 -28.43 -2.83 -3.52
C ARG A 101 -29.09 -3.98 -2.75
N THR A 102 -30.11 -4.59 -3.34
CA THR A 102 -30.89 -5.63 -2.69
C THR A 102 -30.35 -7.03 -2.89
N SER A 103 -29.56 -7.25 -3.95
CA SER A 103 -28.94 -8.55 -4.18
C SER A 103 -27.61 -8.43 -4.91
N LYS A 104 -26.71 -9.39 -4.63
CA LYS A 104 -25.47 -9.59 -5.39
C LYS A 104 -25.70 -9.68 -6.91
N THR A 105 -26.81 -10.33 -7.32
CA THR A 105 -27.16 -10.51 -8.73
C THR A 105 -27.41 -9.17 -9.42
N ASP A 106 -28.14 -8.25 -8.77
CA ASP A 106 -28.42 -6.92 -9.32
C ASP A 106 -27.13 -6.12 -9.50
N VAL A 107 -26.24 -6.18 -8.51
CA VAL A 107 -24.92 -5.52 -8.61
C VAL A 107 -24.10 -6.10 -9.77
N LEU A 108 -24.09 -7.42 -9.95
CA LEU A 108 -23.36 -8.06 -11.06
C LEU A 108 -23.91 -7.66 -12.42
N PHE A 109 -25.23 -7.52 -12.59
CA PHE A 109 -25.82 -7.05 -13.84
C PHE A 109 -25.46 -5.60 -14.10
N ALA A 110 -25.67 -4.70 -13.12
CA ALA A 110 -25.33 -3.29 -13.26
C ALA A 110 -23.82 -3.07 -13.52
N LEU A 111 -22.96 -3.83 -12.84
CA LEU A 111 -21.53 -3.80 -13.09
C LEU A 111 -21.20 -4.24 -14.53
N ASN A 112 -21.79 -5.34 -14.99
CA ASN A 112 -21.55 -5.81 -16.35
C ASN A 112 -22.00 -4.78 -17.40
N GLU A 113 -23.12 -4.11 -17.22
CA GLU A 113 -23.60 -3.03 -18.09
C GLU A 113 -22.61 -1.87 -18.14
N LEU A 114 -22.13 -1.40 -16.97
CA LEU A 114 -21.09 -0.37 -16.87
C LEU A 114 -19.82 -0.78 -17.61
N LEU A 115 -19.33 -1.99 -17.37
CA LEU A 115 -18.10 -2.50 -17.99
C LEU A 115 -18.21 -2.57 -19.52
N VAL A 116 -19.36 -3.01 -20.05
CA VAL A 116 -19.61 -3.06 -21.50
C VAL A 116 -19.67 -1.65 -22.08
N GLN A 117 -20.36 -0.73 -21.42
CA GLN A 117 -20.44 0.66 -21.85
C GLN A 117 -19.04 1.31 -21.89
N GLN A 118 -18.26 1.20 -20.82
CA GLN A 118 -16.90 1.74 -20.75
C GLN A 118 -16.00 1.15 -21.84
N ALA A 119 -16.13 -0.14 -22.11
CA ALA A 119 -15.36 -0.80 -23.16
C ALA A 119 -15.73 -0.31 -24.57
N GLN A 120 -17.01 0.02 -24.85
CA GLN A 120 -17.44 0.60 -26.13
C GLN A 120 -16.83 1.99 -26.35
N GLU A 121 -16.59 2.72 -25.27
CA GLU A 121 -15.94 4.04 -25.28
C GLU A 121 -14.40 3.93 -25.27
N GLY A 122 -13.86 2.71 -25.36
CA GLY A 122 -12.41 2.46 -25.34
C GLY A 122 -11.79 2.55 -23.95
N ARG A 123 -12.58 2.78 -22.91
CA ARG A 123 -12.13 2.90 -21.50
C ARG A 123 -12.14 1.54 -20.81
N THR A 124 -11.53 1.48 -19.63
CA THR A 124 -11.54 0.31 -18.74
C THR A 124 -12.01 0.74 -17.36
N VAL A 125 -12.35 -0.22 -16.50
CA VAL A 125 -12.71 0.00 -15.10
C VAL A 125 -11.70 -0.73 -14.23
N VAL A 126 -11.38 -0.15 -13.07
CA VAL A 126 -10.39 -0.71 -12.14
C VAL A 126 -11.04 -1.02 -10.80
N LEU A 127 -10.78 -2.18 -10.26
CA LEU A 127 -11.09 -2.55 -8.88
C LEU A 127 -9.78 -2.62 -8.10
N ILE A 128 -9.63 -1.77 -7.10
CA ILE A 128 -8.48 -1.73 -6.21
C ILE A 128 -8.91 -2.25 -4.84
N VAL A 129 -8.21 -3.25 -4.34
CA VAL A 129 -8.44 -3.80 -2.99
C VAL A 129 -7.16 -3.65 -2.19
N ASP A 130 -7.17 -2.75 -1.21
CA ASP A 130 -6.06 -2.61 -0.26
C ASP A 130 -6.22 -3.60 0.91
N GLU A 131 -5.11 -3.94 1.55
CA GLU A 131 -5.02 -4.95 2.62
C GLU A 131 -5.69 -6.30 2.27
N ALA A 132 -5.62 -6.70 0.98
CA ALA A 132 -6.28 -7.88 0.43
C ALA A 132 -5.88 -9.21 1.11
N HIS A 133 -4.80 -9.23 1.88
CA HIS A 133 -4.43 -10.38 2.71
C HIS A 133 -5.47 -10.70 3.81
N ASN A 134 -6.31 -9.72 4.20
CA ASN A 134 -7.39 -9.91 5.16
C ASN A 134 -8.68 -10.48 4.55
N LEU A 135 -8.83 -10.49 3.20
CA LEU A 135 -10.03 -11.02 2.55
C LEU A 135 -10.25 -12.49 2.91
N GLU A 136 -11.49 -12.88 3.10
CA GLU A 136 -11.85 -14.28 3.24
C GLU A 136 -11.75 -15.04 1.90
N TRP A 137 -11.72 -16.37 1.95
CA TRP A 137 -11.52 -17.22 0.77
C TRP A 137 -12.65 -17.10 -0.25
N ASP A 138 -13.89 -16.96 0.23
CA ASP A 138 -15.08 -16.78 -0.60
C ASP A 138 -15.03 -15.44 -1.37
N VAL A 139 -14.57 -14.36 -0.74
CA VAL A 139 -14.41 -13.06 -1.41
C VAL A 139 -13.31 -13.14 -2.48
N LEU A 140 -12.20 -13.83 -2.23
CA LEU A 140 -11.17 -14.06 -3.24
C LEU A 140 -11.69 -14.88 -4.43
N GLU A 141 -12.60 -15.82 -4.17
CA GLU A 141 -13.27 -16.56 -5.25
C GLU A 141 -14.23 -15.67 -6.05
N GLU A 142 -14.96 -14.76 -5.41
CA GLU A 142 -15.77 -13.76 -6.12
C GLU A 142 -14.90 -12.85 -7.02
N ILE A 143 -13.77 -12.39 -6.48
CA ILE A 143 -12.79 -11.60 -7.24
C ILE A 143 -12.30 -12.39 -8.46
N ARG A 144 -12.00 -13.68 -8.30
CA ARG A 144 -11.63 -14.55 -9.41
C ARG A 144 -12.72 -14.64 -10.47
N LEU A 145 -13.99 -14.74 -10.05
CA LEU A 145 -15.14 -14.79 -10.96
C LEU A 145 -15.33 -13.47 -11.72
N LEU A 146 -15.18 -12.32 -11.05
CA LEU A 146 -15.22 -11.01 -11.70
C LEU A 146 -14.15 -10.88 -12.80
N GLY A 147 -12.98 -11.48 -12.62
CA GLY A 147 -11.94 -11.54 -13.64
C GLY A 147 -12.29 -12.35 -14.90
N ASN A 148 -13.47 -13.01 -14.96
CA ASN A 148 -13.98 -13.64 -16.18
C ASN A 148 -14.71 -12.66 -17.11
N LEU A 149 -15.01 -11.44 -16.64
CA LEU A 149 -15.67 -10.44 -17.45
C LEU A 149 -14.72 -9.94 -18.53
N GLU A 150 -14.94 -10.43 -19.76
CA GLU A 150 -14.10 -10.16 -20.92
C GLU A 150 -14.92 -10.08 -22.20
N ASN A 151 -14.37 -9.41 -23.20
CA ASN A 151 -14.89 -9.36 -24.55
C ASN A 151 -13.76 -9.65 -25.58
N ARG A 152 -14.04 -9.46 -26.86
CA ARG A 152 -13.02 -9.64 -27.92
C ARG A 152 -11.83 -8.69 -27.81
N GLY A 153 -11.99 -7.56 -27.09
CA GLY A 153 -10.94 -6.56 -26.86
C GLY A 153 -10.10 -6.81 -25.61
N GLY A 154 -10.40 -7.84 -24.82
CA GLY A 154 -9.67 -8.21 -23.61
C GLY A 154 -10.50 -8.13 -22.32
N LYS A 155 -9.82 -8.04 -21.19
CA LYS A 155 -10.45 -7.94 -19.85
C LYS A 155 -11.17 -6.60 -19.70
N LEU A 156 -12.44 -6.65 -19.28
CA LEU A 156 -13.27 -5.46 -19.04
C LEU A 156 -12.93 -4.79 -17.70
N LEU A 157 -12.60 -5.61 -16.69
CA LEU A 157 -12.26 -5.17 -15.34
C LEU A 157 -10.78 -5.46 -15.07
N GLN A 158 -10.05 -4.46 -14.59
CA GLN A 158 -8.68 -4.61 -14.09
C GLN A 158 -8.73 -4.70 -12.57
N ILE A 159 -8.06 -5.67 -11.99
CA ILE A 159 -8.13 -5.94 -10.55
C ILE A 159 -6.74 -5.84 -9.95
N ILE A 160 -6.60 -4.94 -8.98
CA ILE A 160 -5.36 -4.72 -8.24
C ILE A 160 -5.57 -5.19 -6.80
N LEU A 161 -4.80 -6.20 -6.40
CA LEU A 161 -4.78 -6.69 -5.02
C LEU A 161 -3.52 -6.20 -4.34
N ALA A 162 -3.65 -5.29 -3.38
CA ALA A 162 -2.53 -4.82 -2.58
C ALA A 162 -2.56 -5.46 -1.19
N GLY A 163 -1.41 -5.85 -0.66
CA GLY A 163 -1.35 -6.48 0.65
C GLY A 163 0.05 -6.73 1.18
N GLN A 164 0.10 -7.31 2.37
CA GLN A 164 1.34 -7.75 3.01
C GLN A 164 1.82 -9.07 2.37
N PRO A 165 3.05 -9.56 2.65
CA PRO A 165 3.56 -10.81 2.09
C PRO A 165 2.67 -12.04 2.37
N GLU A 166 1.78 -11.96 3.37
CA GLU A 166 0.74 -12.94 3.65
C GLU A 166 -0.22 -13.11 2.47
N LEU A 167 -0.44 -12.06 1.67
CA LEU A 167 -1.24 -12.15 0.44
C LEU A 167 -0.62 -13.13 -0.55
N ASP A 168 0.69 -13.05 -0.77
CA ASP A 168 1.39 -13.95 -1.69
C ASP A 168 1.28 -15.40 -1.22
N ARG A 169 1.48 -15.66 0.09
CA ARG A 169 1.30 -16.99 0.68
C ARG A 169 -0.12 -17.51 0.51
N LYS A 170 -1.12 -16.64 0.69
CA LYS A 170 -2.53 -16.96 0.51
C LYS A 170 -2.86 -17.29 -0.95
N LEU A 171 -2.35 -16.50 -1.89
CA LEU A 171 -2.51 -16.75 -3.33
C LEU A 171 -1.79 -18.01 -3.82
N ASP A 172 -0.78 -18.47 -3.09
CA ASP A 172 -0.05 -19.71 -3.40
C ASP A 172 -0.77 -20.98 -2.90
N ALA A 173 -1.84 -20.83 -2.15
CA ALA A 173 -2.61 -21.96 -1.65
C ALA A 173 -3.30 -22.76 -2.79
N PRO A 174 -3.44 -24.09 -2.65
CA PRO A 174 -3.99 -24.94 -3.72
C PRO A 174 -5.40 -24.55 -4.19
N ASN A 175 -6.24 -24.06 -3.28
CA ASN A 175 -7.61 -23.61 -3.57
C ASN A 175 -7.68 -22.32 -4.39
N LEU A 176 -6.63 -21.49 -4.38
CA LEU A 176 -6.52 -20.27 -5.21
C LEU A 176 -5.67 -20.46 -6.47
N ARG A 177 -5.33 -21.68 -6.85
CA ARG A 177 -4.52 -21.98 -8.05
C ARG A 177 -5.06 -21.28 -9.30
N GLN A 178 -6.37 -21.24 -9.49
CA GLN A 178 -6.99 -20.62 -10.65
C GLN A 178 -6.86 -19.08 -10.63
N LEU A 179 -6.94 -18.44 -9.46
CA LEU A 179 -6.69 -17.01 -9.31
C LEU A 179 -5.21 -16.70 -9.57
N LYS A 180 -4.31 -17.47 -8.96
CA LYS A 180 -2.85 -17.33 -9.15
C LYS A 180 -2.45 -17.37 -10.63
N GLN A 181 -3.04 -18.26 -11.43
CA GLN A 181 -2.75 -18.38 -12.87
C GLN A 181 -3.20 -17.17 -13.70
N ARG A 182 -4.05 -16.31 -13.16
CA ARG A 182 -4.55 -15.09 -13.82
C ARG A 182 -3.75 -13.84 -13.47
N ILE A 183 -2.91 -13.91 -12.46
CA ILE A 183 -2.06 -12.79 -12.06
C ILE A 183 -0.96 -12.62 -13.11
N VAL A 184 -1.00 -11.51 -13.83
CA VAL A 184 -0.07 -11.20 -14.92
C VAL A 184 1.12 -10.39 -14.44
N LEU A 185 0.89 -9.48 -13.48
CA LEU A 185 1.94 -8.62 -12.93
C LEU A 185 2.00 -8.74 -11.42
N ARG A 186 3.22 -8.82 -10.90
CA ARG A 186 3.50 -8.77 -9.46
C ARG A 186 4.53 -7.68 -9.20
N CYS A 187 4.17 -6.74 -8.35
CA CYS A 187 5.04 -5.68 -7.86
C CYS A 187 5.30 -5.93 -6.38
N ASN A 188 6.55 -5.96 -5.97
CA ASN A 188 6.92 -6.10 -4.56
C ASN A 188 7.64 -4.84 -4.11
N LEU A 189 7.16 -4.20 -3.03
CA LEU A 189 7.82 -3.06 -2.40
C LEU A 189 8.68 -3.54 -1.23
N GLU A 190 9.97 -3.44 -1.41
CA GLU A 190 10.94 -3.76 -0.37
C GLU A 190 11.26 -2.53 0.50
N PRO A 191 11.75 -2.72 1.71
CA PRO A 191 12.31 -1.64 2.50
C PRO A 191 13.43 -0.90 1.78
N PHE A 192 13.59 0.39 2.04
CA PHE A 192 14.63 1.21 1.43
C PHE A 192 16.04 0.70 1.71
N SER A 193 16.87 0.71 0.69
CA SER A 193 18.34 0.59 0.84
C SER A 193 18.90 1.75 1.68
N ALA A 194 20.15 1.66 2.08
CA ALA A 194 20.82 2.77 2.80
C ALA A 194 20.83 4.06 1.97
N SER A 195 21.06 3.92 0.65
CA SER A 195 21.05 5.06 -0.29
C SER A 195 19.64 5.66 -0.39
N ASP A 196 18.61 4.82 -0.60
CA ASP A 196 17.24 5.30 -0.73
C ASP A 196 16.73 5.97 0.54
N ALA A 197 17.05 5.41 1.72
CA ALA A 197 16.67 5.99 3.00
C ALA A 197 17.29 7.37 3.20
N SER A 198 18.56 7.55 2.79
CA SER A 198 19.24 8.85 2.84
C SER A 198 18.56 9.86 1.92
N HIS A 199 18.32 9.49 0.66
CA HIS A 199 17.63 10.35 -0.29
C HIS A 199 16.20 10.67 0.16
N TYR A 200 15.48 9.67 0.68
CA TYR A 200 14.14 9.84 1.20
C TYR A 200 14.05 10.89 2.32
N ILE A 201 14.91 10.76 3.35
CA ILE A 201 14.94 11.70 4.48
C ILE A 201 15.23 13.12 3.99
N ASN A 202 16.28 13.27 3.15
CA ASN A 202 16.69 14.56 2.64
C ASN A 202 15.61 15.20 1.73
N THR A 203 14.96 14.40 0.88
CA THR A 203 13.89 14.88 -0.01
C THR A 203 12.70 15.38 0.80
N ARG A 204 12.26 14.63 1.81
CA ARG A 204 11.14 15.06 2.67
C ARG A 204 11.44 16.35 3.42
N MET A 205 12.66 16.49 3.94
CA MET A 205 13.09 17.72 4.60
C MET A 205 13.12 18.90 3.62
N ALA A 206 13.62 18.69 2.40
CA ALA A 206 13.69 19.74 1.36
C ALA A 206 12.30 20.18 0.89
N LEU A 207 11.35 19.25 0.76
CA LEU A 207 9.95 19.56 0.41
C LEU A 207 9.25 20.37 1.52
N ALA A 208 9.49 20.01 2.78
CA ALA A 208 8.89 20.71 3.92
C ALA A 208 9.51 22.10 4.22
N GLY A 209 10.67 22.39 3.66
CA GLY A 209 11.41 23.63 3.84
C GLY A 209 12.92 23.37 3.85
N GLN A 210 13.72 24.44 3.88
CA GLN A 210 15.18 24.32 3.97
C GLN A 210 15.63 24.76 5.37
N PRO A 211 15.96 23.83 6.27
CA PRO A 211 16.53 24.21 7.56
C PRO A 211 17.88 24.90 7.34
N GLU A 212 18.15 25.95 8.14
CA GLU A 212 19.40 26.71 8.07
C GLU A 212 20.65 25.87 8.37
N GLN A 213 20.46 24.76 9.10
CA GLN A 213 21.52 23.84 9.48
C GLN A 213 21.10 22.39 9.19
N LYS A 214 22.09 21.53 8.95
CA LYS A 214 21.88 20.10 8.78
C LYS A 214 21.39 19.46 10.10
N VAL A 215 20.13 19.13 10.19
CA VAL A 215 19.49 18.61 11.40
C VAL A 215 19.93 17.17 11.71
N PHE A 216 20.04 16.34 10.67
CA PHE A 216 20.55 14.97 10.76
C PHE A 216 21.93 14.87 10.10
N SER A 217 22.94 14.36 10.82
CA SER A 217 24.24 14.02 10.22
C SER A 217 24.13 12.78 9.33
N ASP A 218 25.11 12.52 8.48
CA ASP A 218 25.10 11.32 7.62
C ASP A 218 25.20 10.05 8.45
N GLU A 219 25.92 10.09 9.57
CA GLU A 219 25.98 9.00 10.54
C GLU A 219 24.61 8.76 11.19
N MET A 220 23.90 9.84 11.54
CA MET A 220 22.56 9.75 12.11
C MET A 220 21.58 9.11 11.11
N ILE A 221 21.61 9.51 9.85
CA ILE A 221 20.78 8.92 8.78
C ILE A 221 21.07 7.42 8.63
N THR A 222 22.34 7.03 8.70
CA THR A 222 22.75 5.61 8.64
C THR A 222 22.19 4.82 9.82
N GLU A 223 22.24 5.38 11.03
CA GLU A 223 21.66 4.75 12.23
C GLU A 223 20.13 4.66 12.14
N ILE A 224 19.45 5.71 11.67
CA ILE A 224 17.99 5.70 11.43
C ILE A 224 17.63 4.59 10.47
N GLN A 225 18.34 4.44 9.35
CA GLN A 225 18.10 3.36 8.38
C GLN A 225 18.30 1.98 9.00
N SER A 226 19.37 1.80 9.78
CA SER A 226 19.64 0.53 10.48
C SER A 226 18.53 0.17 11.47
N ARG A 227 18.09 1.12 12.30
CA ARG A 227 17.06 0.92 13.33
C ARG A 227 15.66 0.72 12.73
N SER A 228 15.34 1.43 11.65
CA SER A 228 14.08 1.31 10.92
C SER A 228 14.03 0.11 9.98
N GLN A 229 15.17 -0.57 9.74
CA GLN A 229 15.33 -1.58 8.70
C GLN A 229 14.90 -1.09 7.30
N GLY A 230 15.03 0.22 7.05
CA GLY A 230 14.63 0.85 5.81
C GLY A 230 13.13 0.98 5.60
N ILE A 231 12.29 0.70 6.58
CA ILE A 231 10.83 0.81 6.47
C ILE A 231 10.40 2.29 6.54
N PRO A 232 9.83 2.88 5.47
CA PRO A 232 9.49 4.31 5.39
C PRO A 232 8.65 4.83 6.57
N ARG A 233 7.65 4.09 6.99
CA ARG A 233 6.80 4.46 8.13
C ARG A 233 7.58 4.55 9.44
N VAL A 234 8.54 3.64 9.65
CA VAL A 234 9.39 3.65 10.83
C VAL A 234 10.43 4.77 10.75
N ILE A 235 10.98 5.03 9.56
CA ILE A 235 11.87 6.19 9.31
C ILE A 235 11.14 7.48 9.68
N ASN A 236 9.90 7.67 9.20
CA ASN A 236 9.11 8.86 9.51
C ASN A 236 8.90 9.00 11.02
N ALA A 237 8.50 7.93 11.69
CA ALA A 237 8.27 7.97 13.13
C ALA A 237 9.55 8.31 13.91
N LEU A 238 10.70 7.75 13.54
CA LEU A 238 11.99 8.08 14.17
C LEU A 238 12.39 9.54 13.91
N CYS A 239 12.29 9.99 12.67
CA CYS A 239 12.66 11.36 12.31
C CYS A 239 11.75 12.40 12.97
N ASP A 240 10.44 12.16 13.02
CA ASP A 240 9.48 13.06 13.68
C ASP A 240 9.76 13.19 15.19
N ASN A 241 9.96 12.04 15.87
CA ASN A 241 10.30 12.04 17.29
C ASN A 241 11.67 12.68 17.56
N LEU A 242 12.66 12.49 16.70
CA LEU A 242 13.97 13.16 16.81
C LEU A 242 13.84 14.67 16.71
N LEU A 243 13.07 15.17 15.75
CA LEU A 243 12.79 16.61 15.62
C LEU A 243 12.08 17.17 16.86
N LEU A 244 11.12 16.42 17.38
CA LEU A 244 10.39 16.80 18.60
C LEU A 244 11.33 16.83 19.84
N SER A 245 12.17 15.80 20.01
CA SER A 245 13.14 15.72 21.11
C SER A 245 14.18 16.83 21.05
N ALA A 246 14.74 17.08 19.85
CA ALA A 246 15.71 18.15 19.64
C ALA A 246 15.08 19.54 19.90
N PHE A 247 13.84 19.76 19.47
CA PHE A 247 13.07 20.97 19.77
C PHE A 247 12.87 21.16 21.29
N ALA A 248 12.50 20.10 22.02
CA ALA A 248 12.30 20.14 23.45
C ALA A 248 13.60 20.44 24.22
N ALA A 249 14.74 20.00 23.69
CA ALA A 249 16.07 20.29 24.22
C ALA A 249 16.67 21.63 23.72
N GLU A 250 15.93 22.41 22.94
CA GLU A 250 16.40 23.64 22.27
C GLU A 250 17.64 23.44 21.41
N GLN A 251 17.83 22.23 20.84
CA GLN A 251 18.96 21.86 19.98
C GLN A 251 18.57 21.86 18.49
N ARG A 252 19.45 22.38 17.64
CA ARG A 252 19.24 22.42 16.18
C ARG A 252 19.67 21.13 15.48
N VAL A 253 20.41 20.26 16.16
CA VAL A 253 20.98 19.02 15.64
C VAL A 253 20.55 17.87 16.52
N CYS A 254 20.10 16.79 15.91
CA CYS A 254 19.73 15.56 16.63
C CYS A 254 20.97 14.77 17.06
N THR A 255 20.95 14.21 18.26
CA THR A 255 22.06 13.45 18.83
C THR A 255 21.77 11.94 18.84
N ARG A 256 22.83 11.15 18.97
CA ARG A 256 22.70 9.67 19.07
C ARG A 256 21.94 9.25 20.32
N GLU A 257 22.16 9.95 21.43
CA GLU A 257 21.47 9.69 22.70
C GLU A 257 19.96 9.84 22.55
N MET A 258 19.48 10.88 21.83
CA MET A 258 18.07 11.06 21.51
C MET A 258 17.52 9.88 20.70
N LEU A 259 18.27 9.42 19.69
CA LEU A 259 17.86 8.27 18.88
C LEU A 259 17.76 6.99 19.72
N ASP A 260 18.74 6.73 20.61
CA ASP A 260 18.74 5.55 21.47
C ASP A 260 17.56 5.55 22.46
N GLU A 261 17.20 6.71 23.05
CA GLU A 261 16.01 6.86 23.88
C GLU A 261 14.72 6.59 23.10
N ILE A 262 14.56 7.21 21.92
CA ILE A 262 13.39 7.03 21.06
C ILE A 262 13.25 5.58 20.63
N CYS A 263 14.35 4.93 20.22
CA CYS A 263 14.33 3.51 19.84
C CYS A 263 13.90 2.62 21.01
N LYS A 264 14.35 2.93 22.23
CA LYS A 264 13.95 2.20 23.44
C LYS A 264 12.44 2.36 23.71
N ASP A 265 11.93 3.59 23.64
CA ASP A 265 10.52 3.88 23.86
C ASP A 265 9.63 3.23 22.79
N MET A 266 10.05 3.25 21.55
CA MET A 266 9.39 2.57 20.42
C MET A 266 9.62 1.06 20.39
N ARG A 267 10.41 0.50 21.30
CA ARG A 267 10.78 -0.92 21.39
C ARG A 267 11.42 -1.47 20.11
N LEU A 268 12.21 -0.67 19.42
CA LEU A 268 12.90 -1.08 18.19
C LEU A 268 14.19 -1.87 18.47
N ASP A 269 14.77 -1.77 19.67
CA ASP A 269 16.05 -2.38 20.06
C ASP A 269 15.94 -3.81 20.60
N TYR A 270 14.77 -4.44 20.55
CA TYR A 270 14.60 -5.80 21.08
C TYR A 270 15.19 -6.84 20.12
N PRO A 271 16.21 -7.61 20.53
CA PRO A 271 16.80 -8.69 19.69
C PRO A 271 15.81 -9.79 19.31
N GLY A 272 14.61 -9.77 19.93
CA GLY A 272 13.54 -10.74 19.68
C GLY A 272 12.67 -10.45 18.44
N ASN A 273 12.77 -9.26 17.84
CA ASN A 273 11.91 -8.88 16.72
C ASN A 273 12.12 -9.71 15.44
N ARG A 274 13.28 -10.36 15.27
CA ARG A 274 13.51 -11.33 14.18
C ARG A 274 12.71 -12.64 14.35
N ARG A 275 12.33 -13.04 15.58
CA ARG A 275 11.56 -14.28 15.84
C ARG A 275 10.04 -14.06 15.86
N PHE A 276 9.57 -12.83 16.08
CA PHE A 276 8.13 -12.53 16.11
C PHE A 276 7.51 -12.56 14.69
N ARG A 277 8.30 -12.28 13.64
CA ARG A 277 7.84 -12.30 12.24
C ARG A 277 7.46 -13.69 11.69
N LEU A 278 8.01 -14.76 12.26
CA LEU A 278 7.81 -16.12 11.71
C LEU A 278 6.76 -16.96 12.46
N ARG A 279 6.52 -16.69 13.74
CA ARG A 279 5.64 -17.56 14.54
C ARG A 279 4.16 -17.23 14.49
N THR A 280 3.79 -15.94 14.45
CA THR A 280 2.37 -15.54 14.48
C THR A 280 1.66 -15.70 13.12
N ALA A 281 2.39 -15.55 12.02
CA ALA A 281 1.84 -15.71 10.68
C ALA A 281 1.59 -17.19 10.34
N ASP A 282 2.51 -18.08 10.70
CA ASP A 282 2.39 -19.51 10.40
C ASP A 282 1.31 -20.20 11.24
N GLU A 283 1.19 -19.87 12.53
CA GLU A 283 0.18 -20.47 13.41
C GLU A 283 -1.26 -20.04 13.06
N ASN A 284 -1.47 -18.80 12.65
CA ASN A 284 -2.78 -18.32 12.22
C ASN A 284 -3.16 -18.88 10.84
N PHE A 285 -2.22 -18.96 9.92
CA PHE A 285 -2.42 -19.54 8.59
C PHE A 285 -2.77 -21.04 8.66
N GLU A 286 -2.10 -21.80 9.53
CA GLU A 286 -2.40 -23.22 9.77
C GLU A 286 -3.77 -23.43 10.42
N ARG A 287 -4.20 -22.56 11.34
CA ARG A 287 -5.54 -22.60 11.95
C ARG A 287 -6.66 -22.27 10.96
N GLU A 288 -6.49 -21.23 10.15
CA GLU A 288 -7.45 -20.89 9.09
C GLU A 288 -7.56 -22.02 8.07
N ARG A 289 -6.45 -22.63 7.69
CA ARG A 289 -6.40 -23.77 6.77
C ARG A 289 -7.10 -25.01 7.32
N ALA A 290 -6.94 -25.30 8.61
CA ALA A 290 -7.59 -26.45 9.26
C ALA A 290 -9.11 -26.30 9.37
N ASN A 291 -9.59 -25.08 9.59
CA ASN A 291 -11.03 -24.79 9.66
C ASN A 291 -11.74 -24.85 8.30
N TYR A 292 -11.00 -24.75 7.19
CA TYR A 292 -11.58 -24.80 5.83
C TYR A 292 -11.59 -26.21 5.23
N GLN A 293 -10.87 -27.16 5.86
CA GLN A 293 -10.82 -28.58 5.44
C GLN A 293 -11.76 -29.48 6.28
N ALA A 294 -12.42 -28.94 7.31
CA ALA A 294 -13.45 -29.59 8.12
C ALA A 294 -14.85 -29.18 7.69
#